data_bfcf6c1e2bbbed3875c4c10c6e1bbe84
#
_entry.id   bfcf6c1e2bbbed3875c4c10c6e1bbe84
#
_cell.length_a   1.000
_cell.length_b   1.000
_cell.length_c   1.000
_cell.angle_alpha   90.00
_cell.angle_beta   90.00
_cell.angle_gamma   90.00
#
_symmetry.space_group_name_H-M   'P 1'
#
loop_
_entity.id
_entity.type
_entity.pdbx_description
1 polymer ?
#
loop_
_entity_poly.entity_id
_entity_poly.type
_entity_poly.pdbx_seq_one_letter_code
_entity_poly.pdbx_strand_id
1 'polypeptide(L)'
;MLAGKVGRLPTLQDWLTNLRHAGGMSQYRRFKRPGATWFFTVNLAERGSARLIEHIDLLRAAYRATASEHPLFCDAMVILPDHLHAVWTLPPGDSDFSTRWRKIKARFTHATGVRQECGWSKERKREAGLWQRRFWEHCIRDEAEYHRAVAFCLTDPVNHGLAKAPEDWTFSTIHRDIRTGRVQLV
;
A
#
# COMPACT_ATOMS: atom_id res chain seq x y z
N MET A 1 -8.49 -30.31 -26.76
CA MET A 1 -9.09 -29.01 -26.42
C MET A 1 -9.39 -28.99 -24.94
N LEU A 2 -8.51 -28.41 -24.12
CA LEU A 2 -8.75 -28.19 -22.71
C LEU A 2 -8.77 -26.67 -22.52
N ALA A 3 -9.99 -26.09 -22.49
CA ALA A 3 -10.21 -24.73 -22.10
C ALA A 3 -9.96 -24.60 -20.59
N GLY A 4 -8.77 -24.16 -20.21
CA GLY A 4 -8.45 -23.82 -18.84
C GLY A 4 -9.36 -22.68 -18.39
N LYS A 5 -10.20 -22.93 -17.38
CA LYS A 5 -10.94 -21.89 -16.67
C LYS A 5 -9.91 -20.91 -16.13
N VAL A 6 -9.87 -19.69 -16.69
CA VAL A 6 -9.19 -18.58 -16.09
C VAL A 6 -9.93 -18.28 -14.78
N GLY A 7 -9.39 -18.76 -13.68
CA GLY A 7 -9.94 -18.52 -12.36
C GLY A 7 -9.91 -17.01 -12.10
N ARG A 8 -11.04 -16.45 -11.68
CA ARG A 8 -11.16 -15.07 -11.21
C ARG A 8 -10.02 -14.79 -10.21
N LEU A 9 -9.20 -13.78 -10.50
CA LEU A 9 -8.17 -13.33 -9.56
C LEU A 9 -8.85 -13.00 -8.21
N PRO A 10 -8.28 -13.46 -7.08
CA PRO A 10 -8.86 -13.22 -5.78
C PRO A 10 -8.98 -11.70 -5.54
N THR A 11 -10.16 -11.25 -5.16
CA THR A 11 -10.38 -9.86 -4.76
C THR A 11 -9.64 -9.58 -3.45
N LEU A 12 -9.39 -8.29 -3.14
CA LEU A 12 -8.88 -7.88 -1.82
C LEU A 12 -9.71 -8.51 -0.70
N GLN A 13 -11.03 -8.61 -0.90
CA GLN A 13 -11.97 -9.20 0.04
C GLN A 13 -11.69 -10.68 0.27
N ASP A 14 -11.41 -11.44 -0.80
CA ASP A 14 -11.08 -12.86 -0.71
C ASP A 14 -9.73 -13.08 0.00
N TRP A 15 -8.76 -12.22 -0.31
CA TRP A 15 -7.44 -12.26 0.32
C TRP A 15 -7.47 -11.83 1.79
N LEU A 16 -8.19 -10.75 2.12
CA LEU A 16 -8.41 -10.28 3.49
C LEU A 16 -9.26 -11.26 4.31
N THR A 17 -10.21 -11.94 3.70
CA THR A 17 -11.06 -12.92 4.38
C THR A 17 -10.24 -14.15 4.76
N ASN A 18 -9.40 -14.66 3.85
CA ASN A 18 -8.52 -15.79 4.13
C ASN A 18 -7.48 -15.48 5.22
N LEU A 19 -7.05 -14.23 5.36
CA LEU A 19 -6.09 -13.81 6.38
C LEU A 19 -6.74 -13.52 7.75
N ARG A 20 -8.01 -13.09 7.78
CA ARG A 20 -8.76 -12.88 9.03
C ARG A 20 -9.03 -14.16 9.81
N HIS A 21 -9.11 -15.31 9.13
CA HIS A 21 -9.33 -16.61 9.77
C HIS A 21 -8.06 -17.20 10.41
N ALA A 22 -6.88 -16.60 10.18
CA ALA A 22 -5.62 -17.06 10.75
C ALA A 22 -5.22 -16.38 12.07
N GLY A 23 -5.99 -15.44 12.61
CA GLY A 23 -5.64 -14.70 13.83
C GLY A 23 -6.83 -14.41 14.73
N GLY A 24 -6.96 -15.16 15.82
CA GLY A 24 -7.88 -14.87 16.92
C GLY A 24 -7.60 -13.50 17.57
N MET A 25 -8.68 -12.79 17.96
CA MET A 25 -8.60 -11.51 18.67
C MET A 25 -7.94 -11.68 20.04
N SER A 26 -6.76 -11.13 20.23
CA SER A 26 -6.36 -10.32 21.40
C SER A 26 -4.86 -10.01 21.38
N GLN A 27 -4.49 -8.76 21.68
CA GLN A 27 -3.11 -8.25 21.72
C GLN A 27 -2.34 -8.34 20.38
N TYR A 28 -2.76 -7.55 19.38
CA TYR A 28 -2.02 -7.37 18.15
C TYR A 28 -0.66 -6.71 18.42
N ARG A 29 0.36 -7.53 18.74
CA ARG A 29 1.76 -7.13 18.65
C ARG A 29 2.16 -7.24 17.18
N ARG A 30 2.61 -6.14 16.59
CA ARG A 30 3.17 -6.16 15.23
C ARG A 30 4.26 -7.20 15.16
N PHE A 31 4.05 -8.20 14.32
CA PHE A 31 5.08 -9.17 13.99
C PHE A 31 6.25 -8.43 13.36
N LYS A 32 7.48 -8.71 13.82
CA LYS A 32 8.69 -8.11 13.30
C LYS A 32 9.55 -9.22 12.72
N ARG A 33 9.84 -9.14 11.44
CA ARG A 33 10.74 -10.05 10.74
C ARG A 33 11.77 -9.21 10.00
N PRO A 34 13.04 -9.16 10.46
CA PRO A 34 14.10 -8.40 9.81
C PRO A 34 14.32 -8.85 8.37
N GLY A 35 14.51 -7.91 7.44
CA GLY A 35 14.75 -8.19 6.04
C GLY A 35 13.58 -8.78 5.27
N ALA A 36 12.39 -8.86 5.88
CA ALA A 36 11.23 -9.48 5.24
C ALA A 36 10.54 -8.56 4.24
N THR A 37 9.81 -9.21 3.33
CA THR A 37 8.90 -8.54 2.39
C THR A 37 7.50 -8.43 3.00
N TRP A 38 6.89 -7.28 2.84
CA TRP A 38 5.61 -6.92 3.42
C TRP A 38 4.68 -6.34 2.39
N PHE A 39 3.42 -6.72 2.44
CA PHE A 39 2.33 -6.04 1.74
C PHE A 39 1.63 -5.09 2.70
N PHE A 40 1.27 -3.90 2.20
CA PHE A 40 0.58 -2.86 2.98
C PHE A 40 -0.65 -2.35 2.28
N THR A 41 -1.69 -2.02 3.08
CA THR A 41 -2.81 -1.17 2.66
C THR A 41 -2.88 0.03 3.60
N VAL A 42 -2.79 1.24 3.04
CA VAL A 42 -2.80 2.49 3.81
C VAL A 42 -3.91 3.38 3.29
N ASN A 43 -4.87 3.70 4.14
CA ASN A 43 -6.08 4.42 3.75
C ASN A 43 -6.11 5.85 4.31
N LEU A 44 -6.72 6.76 3.55
CA LEU A 44 -7.23 8.01 4.10
C LEU A 44 -8.40 7.72 5.06
N ALA A 45 -8.64 8.65 5.99
CA ALA A 45 -9.76 8.57 6.92
C ALA A 45 -11.09 8.74 6.19
N GLU A 46 -11.12 9.63 5.19
CA GLU A 46 -12.26 9.91 4.33
C GLU A 46 -12.22 8.99 3.10
N ARG A 47 -13.14 8.02 3.05
CA ARG A 47 -13.29 7.12 1.91
C ARG A 47 -13.95 7.85 0.75
N GLY A 48 -13.50 7.53 -0.49
CA GLY A 48 -13.97 8.22 -1.70
C GLY A 48 -13.32 9.58 -1.95
N SER A 49 -12.39 10.01 -1.09
CA SER A 49 -11.57 11.22 -1.32
C SER A 49 -10.58 10.99 -2.46
N ALA A 50 -10.31 12.02 -3.29
CA ALA A 50 -9.30 11.96 -4.35
C ALA A 50 -7.93 12.54 -3.94
N ARG A 51 -7.74 12.86 -2.67
CA ARG A 51 -6.60 13.65 -2.16
C ARG A 51 -5.23 13.05 -2.41
N LEU A 52 -5.10 11.72 -2.48
CA LEU A 52 -3.79 11.10 -2.78
C LEU A 52 -3.34 11.40 -4.20
N ILE A 53 -4.29 11.48 -5.14
CA ILE A 53 -4.01 11.77 -6.55
C ILE A 53 -3.91 13.27 -6.78
N GLU A 54 -4.79 14.06 -6.20
CA GLU A 54 -4.75 15.53 -6.26
C GLU A 54 -3.41 16.09 -5.76
N HIS A 55 -2.82 15.43 -4.75
CA HIS A 55 -1.55 15.83 -4.15
C HIS A 55 -0.43 14.81 -4.40
N ILE A 56 -0.44 14.14 -5.53
CA ILE A 56 0.47 13.01 -5.82
C ILE A 56 1.95 13.41 -5.71
N ASP A 57 2.32 14.59 -6.14
CA ASP A 57 3.73 15.04 -6.09
C ASP A 57 4.20 15.29 -4.66
N LEU A 58 3.32 15.76 -3.78
CA LEU A 58 3.61 15.87 -2.34
C LEU A 58 3.78 14.50 -1.70
N LEU A 59 2.95 13.51 -2.10
CA LEU A 59 3.08 12.14 -1.63
C LEU A 59 4.40 11.51 -2.10
N ARG A 60 4.75 11.70 -3.37
CA ARG A 60 6.02 11.24 -3.94
C ARG A 60 7.24 11.88 -3.25
N ALA A 61 7.16 13.18 -2.93
CA ALA A 61 8.20 13.88 -2.20
C ALA A 61 8.35 13.33 -0.78
N ALA A 62 7.24 13.14 -0.05
CA ALA A 62 7.22 12.54 1.28
C ALA A 62 7.81 11.14 1.30
N TYR A 63 7.47 10.33 0.29
CA TYR A 63 8.01 8.99 0.10
C TYR A 63 9.53 9.04 -0.14
N ARG A 64 10.01 9.81 -1.12
CA ARG A 64 11.44 9.91 -1.47
C ARG A 64 12.27 10.37 -0.29
N ALA A 65 11.83 11.42 0.41
CA ALA A 65 12.54 11.93 1.60
C ALA A 65 12.62 10.86 2.71
N THR A 66 11.56 10.06 2.88
CA THR A 66 11.56 9.00 3.88
C THR A 66 12.44 7.83 3.46
N ALA A 67 12.41 7.43 2.19
CA ALA A 67 13.23 6.33 1.65
C ALA A 67 14.73 6.67 1.67
N SER A 68 15.09 7.95 1.51
CA SER A 68 16.48 8.41 1.66
C SER A 68 17.00 8.28 3.10
N GLU A 69 16.16 8.56 4.10
CA GLU A 69 16.54 8.44 5.52
C GLU A 69 16.43 7.00 6.05
N HIS A 70 15.48 6.26 5.53
CA HIS A 70 15.17 4.88 5.92
C HIS A 70 15.04 4.03 4.66
N PRO A 71 16.15 3.51 4.11
CA PRO A 71 16.15 2.74 2.86
C PRO A 71 15.18 1.56 2.89
N LEU A 72 14.54 1.31 1.76
CA LEU A 72 13.66 0.17 1.51
C LEU A 72 13.68 -0.17 0.00
N PHE A 73 13.36 -1.40 -0.34
CA PHE A 73 13.12 -1.81 -1.71
C PHE A 73 11.61 -1.79 -1.96
N CYS A 74 11.19 -0.96 -2.92
CA CYS A 74 9.79 -0.92 -3.36
C CYS A 74 9.60 -1.90 -4.50
N ASP A 75 9.06 -3.07 -4.20
CA ASP A 75 8.80 -4.11 -5.19
C ASP A 75 7.61 -3.74 -6.06
N ALA A 76 6.50 -3.30 -5.45
CA ALA A 76 5.34 -2.76 -6.15
C ALA A 76 4.69 -1.66 -5.33
N MET A 77 4.05 -0.70 -5.99
CA MET A 77 3.21 0.31 -5.37
C MET A 77 2.15 0.79 -6.35
N VAL A 78 0.94 0.95 -5.86
CA VAL A 78 -0.16 1.60 -6.56
C VAL A 78 -0.83 2.61 -5.64
N ILE A 79 -1.16 3.77 -6.18
CA ILE A 79 -1.84 4.83 -5.44
C ILE A 79 -3.20 5.03 -6.08
N LEU A 80 -4.25 4.81 -5.29
CA LEU A 80 -5.64 5.04 -5.64
C LEU A 80 -6.09 6.37 -5.02
N PRO A 81 -7.27 6.89 -5.35
CA PRO A 81 -7.70 8.20 -4.88
C PRO A 81 -7.66 8.38 -3.36
N ASP A 82 -8.09 7.38 -2.59
CA ASP A 82 -8.25 7.44 -1.12
C ASP A 82 -7.43 6.40 -0.34
N HIS A 83 -6.66 5.57 -1.04
CA HIS A 83 -5.78 4.58 -0.41
C HIS A 83 -4.63 4.19 -1.34
N LEU A 84 -3.69 3.44 -0.80
CA LEU A 84 -2.59 2.88 -1.57
C LEU A 84 -2.25 1.47 -1.10
N HIS A 85 -1.68 0.69 -2.02
CA HIS A 85 -1.07 -0.59 -1.74
C HIS A 85 0.42 -0.53 -2.03
N ALA A 86 1.21 -1.22 -1.23
CA ALA A 86 2.65 -1.32 -1.46
C ALA A 86 3.18 -2.70 -1.07
N VAL A 87 4.12 -3.19 -1.86
CA VAL A 87 4.96 -4.35 -1.52
C VAL A 87 6.38 -3.81 -1.29
N TRP A 88 6.88 -3.96 -0.07
CA TRP A 88 8.21 -3.50 0.32
C TRP A 88 9.06 -4.62 0.90
N THR A 89 10.29 -4.72 0.44
CA THR A 89 11.33 -5.53 1.07
C THR A 89 12.24 -4.63 1.90
N LEU A 90 12.38 -4.93 3.19
CA LEU A 90 13.24 -4.17 4.09
C LEU A 90 14.69 -4.65 3.99
N PRO A 91 15.67 -3.78 4.29
CA PRO A 91 17.08 -4.17 4.35
C PRO A 91 17.32 -5.29 5.37
N PRO A 92 18.37 -6.12 5.18
CA PRO A 92 18.77 -7.10 6.17
C PRO A 92 18.93 -6.47 7.56
N GLY A 93 18.40 -7.13 8.57
CA GLY A 93 18.43 -6.64 9.96
C GLY A 93 17.37 -5.61 10.33
N ASP A 94 16.67 -5.01 9.36
CA ASP A 94 15.64 -3.99 9.58
C ASP A 94 14.24 -4.60 9.57
N SER A 95 13.40 -4.15 10.49
CA SER A 95 11.96 -4.52 10.58
C SER A 95 11.06 -3.31 10.85
N ASP A 96 11.59 -2.08 10.73
CA ASP A 96 10.85 -0.87 11.12
C ASP A 96 10.11 -0.19 9.95
N PHE A 97 9.16 -0.89 9.36
CA PHE A 97 8.22 -0.30 8.41
C PHE A 97 7.32 0.76 9.05
N SER A 98 7.10 0.68 10.37
CA SER A 98 6.18 1.56 11.09
C SER A 98 6.66 3.00 11.11
N THR A 99 7.95 3.23 11.35
CA THR A 99 8.54 4.58 11.31
C THR A 99 8.49 5.14 9.89
N ARG A 100 8.71 4.32 8.86
CA ARG A 100 8.57 4.74 7.46
C ARG A 100 7.17 5.24 7.14
N TRP A 101 6.14 4.46 7.43
CA TRP A 101 4.76 4.89 7.22
C TRP A 101 4.38 6.11 8.05
N ARG A 102 4.82 6.19 9.31
CA ARG A 102 4.59 7.35 10.16
C ARG A 102 5.19 8.62 9.54
N LYS A 103 6.42 8.56 9.05
CA LYS A 103 7.11 9.71 8.42
C LYS A 103 6.47 10.12 7.11
N ILE A 104 6.14 9.16 6.22
CA ILE A 104 5.44 9.44 4.95
C ILE A 104 4.11 10.14 5.23
N LYS A 105 3.29 9.56 6.11
CA LYS A 105 1.99 10.12 6.48
C LYS A 105 2.11 11.52 7.09
N ALA A 106 3.05 11.73 7.99
CA ALA A 106 3.27 13.03 8.63
C ALA A 106 3.75 14.09 7.63
N ARG A 107 4.73 13.78 6.78
CA ARG A 107 5.25 14.68 5.75
C ARG A 107 4.18 15.07 4.74
N PHE A 108 3.43 14.09 4.24
CA PHE A 108 2.33 14.35 3.32
C PHE A 108 1.27 15.24 3.95
N THR A 109 0.80 14.92 5.16
CA THR A 109 -0.19 15.75 5.88
C THR A 109 0.30 17.17 6.08
N HIS A 110 1.56 17.34 6.48
CA HIS A 110 2.13 18.67 6.66
C HIS A 110 2.20 19.44 5.34
N ALA A 111 2.64 18.79 4.26
CA ALA A 111 2.81 19.42 2.95
C ALA A 111 1.48 19.83 2.30
N THR A 112 0.41 19.03 2.49
CA THR A 112 -0.92 19.37 1.96
C THR A 112 -1.58 20.53 2.69
N GLY A 113 -1.16 20.84 3.93
CA GLY A 113 -1.83 21.82 4.77
C GLY A 113 -3.27 21.43 5.16
N VAL A 114 -3.74 20.27 4.73
CA VAL A 114 -5.11 19.83 4.99
C VAL A 114 -5.25 19.43 6.45
N ARG A 115 -6.11 20.15 7.16
CA ARG A 115 -6.62 19.74 8.47
C ARG A 115 -8.06 19.30 8.28
N GLN A 116 -8.35 18.03 8.59
CA GLN A 116 -9.73 17.58 8.74
C GLN A 116 -10.21 17.89 10.15
N GLU A 117 -11.50 18.23 10.26
CA GLU A 117 -12.14 18.29 11.57
C GLU A 117 -12.01 16.92 12.24
N CYS A 118 -11.30 16.89 13.33
CA CYS A 118 -11.03 15.70 14.10
C CYS A 118 -11.92 15.73 15.34
N GLY A 119 -12.59 14.60 15.65
CA GLY A 119 -13.26 14.47 16.94
C GLY A 119 -12.28 14.68 18.11
N TRP A 120 -12.76 15.14 19.25
CA TRP A 120 -12.05 15.50 20.48
C TRP A 120 -10.86 14.59 20.85
N SER A 121 -10.94 13.28 20.60
CA SER A 121 -9.86 12.35 20.92
C SER A 121 -8.66 12.44 19.98
N LYS A 122 -8.86 12.89 18.73
CA LYS A 122 -7.79 13.11 17.72
C LYS A 122 -7.15 14.47 17.90
N GLU A 123 -7.94 15.52 18.21
CA GLU A 123 -7.45 16.84 18.56
C GLU A 123 -6.50 16.81 19.75
N ARG A 124 -6.88 16.07 20.80
CA ARG A 124 -6.05 15.86 21.99
C ARG A 124 -4.70 15.22 21.68
N LYS A 125 -4.61 14.42 20.59
CA LYS A 125 -3.39 13.75 20.12
C LYS A 125 -2.67 14.52 19.01
N ARG A 126 -3.14 15.71 18.63
CA ARG A 126 -2.62 16.51 17.51
C ARG A 126 -2.58 15.72 16.18
N GLU A 127 -3.51 14.80 15.98
CA GLU A 127 -3.67 14.04 14.74
C GLU A 127 -4.49 14.87 13.75
N ALA A 128 -3.95 15.19 12.59
CA ALA A 128 -4.65 15.99 11.57
C ALA A 128 -5.84 15.29 10.88
N GLY A 129 -6.13 14.07 11.25
CA GLY A 129 -7.30 13.30 10.78
C GLY A 129 -7.25 12.81 9.34
N LEU A 130 -6.27 13.20 8.53
CA LEU A 130 -6.20 12.87 7.11
C LEU A 130 -6.09 11.37 6.83
N TRP A 131 -5.41 10.62 7.68
CA TRP A 131 -5.18 9.19 7.53
C TRP A 131 -5.96 8.38 8.54
N GLN A 132 -6.34 7.16 8.17
CA GLN A 132 -6.68 6.16 9.18
C GLN A 132 -5.48 5.95 10.10
N ARG A 133 -5.75 5.82 11.41
CA ARG A 133 -4.70 5.68 12.42
C ARG A 133 -3.83 4.47 12.18
N ARG A 134 -4.46 3.34 11.86
CA ARG A 134 -3.78 2.08 11.56
C ARG A 134 -3.73 1.89 10.04
N PHE A 135 -2.73 1.20 9.58
CA PHE A 135 -2.66 0.60 8.25
C PHE A 135 -2.68 -0.91 8.42
N TRP A 136 -3.04 -1.61 7.37
CA TRP A 136 -2.97 -3.05 7.35
C TRP A 136 -1.61 -3.49 6.81
N GLU A 137 -1.01 -4.52 7.41
CA GLU A 137 0.24 -5.11 6.98
C GLU A 137 0.17 -6.64 7.00
N HIS A 138 0.83 -7.27 6.04
CA HIS A 138 0.99 -8.71 5.94
C HIS A 138 2.43 -9.06 5.58
N CYS A 139 3.06 -9.96 6.35
CA CYS A 139 4.38 -10.48 6.06
C CYS A 139 4.28 -11.58 5.00
N ILE A 140 4.89 -11.35 3.85
CA ILE A 140 4.93 -12.31 2.74
C ILE A 140 5.80 -13.50 3.14
N ARG A 141 5.31 -14.72 2.95
CA ARG A 141 5.91 -15.95 3.47
C ARG A 141 6.68 -16.73 2.43
N ASP A 142 6.24 -16.68 1.20
CA ASP A 142 6.79 -17.44 0.07
C ASP A 142 6.68 -16.68 -1.26
N GLU A 143 7.30 -17.23 -2.30
CA GLU A 143 7.35 -16.63 -3.63
C GLU A 143 5.97 -16.56 -4.30
N ALA A 144 5.13 -17.58 -4.10
CA ALA A 144 3.78 -17.59 -4.66
C ALA A 144 2.92 -16.49 -4.04
N GLU A 145 3.08 -16.22 -2.74
CA GLU A 145 2.41 -15.12 -2.05
C GLU A 145 2.96 -13.76 -2.50
N TYR A 146 4.27 -13.66 -2.74
CA TYR A 146 4.90 -12.47 -3.30
C TYR A 146 4.31 -12.11 -4.65
N HIS A 147 4.24 -13.06 -5.58
CA HIS A 147 3.68 -12.81 -6.91
C HIS A 147 2.19 -12.42 -6.84
N ARG A 148 1.41 -13.07 -5.97
CA ARG A 148 0.02 -12.67 -5.75
C ARG A 148 -0.11 -11.25 -5.20
N ALA A 149 0.73 -10.87 -4.25
CA ALA A 149 0.72 -9.53 -3.65
C ALA A 149 1.09 -8.45 -4.68
N VAL A 150 2.11 -8.70 -5.50
CA VAL A 150 2.51 -7.79 -6.58
C VAL A 150 1.42 -7.68 -7.62
N ALA A 151 0.90 -8.80 -8.13
CA ALA A 151 -0.19 -8.81 -9.11
C ALA A 151 -1.43 -8.06 -8.59
N PHE A 152 -1.84 -8.34 -7.34
CA PHE A 152 -2.93 -7.63 -6.70
C PHE A 152 -2.68 -6.11 -6.66
N CYS A 153 -1.50 -5.69 -6.20
CA CYS A 153 -1.11 -4.29 -6.13
C CYS A 153 -1.24 -3.59 -7.50
N LEU A 154 -0.80 -4.25 -8.58
CA LEU A 154 -0.77 -3.64 -9.91
C LEU A 154 -2.15 -3.66 -10.60
N THR A 155 -3.00 -4.66 -10.31
CA THR A 155 -4.33 -4.80 -10.95
C THR A 155 -5.46 -4.08 -10.21
N ASP A 156 -5.20 -3.57 -9.02
CA ASP A 156 -6.24 -2.97 -8.18
C ASP A 156 -7.00 -1.78 -8.81
N PRO A 157 -6.36 -0.88 -9.60
CA PRO A 157 -7.10 0.15 -10.33
C PRO A 157 -8.16 -0.40 -11.28
N VAL A 158 -7.89 -1.54 -11.91
CA VAL A 158 -8.85 -2.22 -12.80
C VAL A 158 -10.00 -2.81 -11.97
N ASN A 159 -9.68 -3.43 -10.82
CA ASN A 159 -10.69 -3.96 -9.90
C ASN A 159 -11.64 -2.89 -9.36
N HIS A 160 -11.15 -1.65 -9.24
CA HIS A 160 -11.93 -0.47 -8.83
C HIS A 160 -12.60 0.26 -10.01
N GLY A 161 -12.44 -0.22 -11.25
CA GLY A 161 -13.01 0.42 -12.44
C GLY A 161 -12.37 1.77 -12.79
N LEU A 162 -11.19 2.05 -12.27
CA LEU A 162 -10.44 3.31 -12.50
C LEU A 162 -9.60 3.27 -13.78
N ALA A 163 -9.32 2.07 -14.28
CA ALA A 163 -8.56 1.84 -15.52
C ALA A 163 -9.11 0.60 -16.23
N LYS A 164 -8.87 0.49 -17.54
CA LYS A 164 -9.24 -0.70 -18.33
C LYS A 164 -8.17 -1.78 -18.25
N ALA A 165 -6.91 -1.38 -18.17
CA ALA A 165 -5.75 -2.24 -17.99
C ALA A 165 -4.83 -1.64 -16.92
N PRO A 166 -3.99 -2.45 -16.24
CA PRO A 166 -3.09 -1.95 -15.20
C PRO A 166 -2.14 -0.84 -15.68
N GLU A 167 -1.68 -0.91 -16.92
CA GLU A 167 -0.80 0.06 -17.56
C GLU A 167 -1.47 1.39 -17.88
N ASP A 168 -2.79 1.45 -17.93
CA ASP A 168 -3.53 2.70 -18.11
C ASP A 168 -3.51 3.58 -16.84
N TRP A 169 -3.14 2.99 -15.69
CA TRP A 169 -3.14 3.71 -14.43
C TRP A 169 -1.78 4.36 -14.15
N THR A 170 -1.72 5.67 -14.28
CA THR A 170 -0.48 6.47 -14.18
C THR A 170 0.21 6.39 -12.80
N PHE A 171 -0.55 6.12 -11.74
CA PHE A 171 -0.05 6.16 -10.36
C PHE A 171 0.35 4.77 -9.84
N SER A 172 1.10 4.04 -10.66
CA SER A 172 1.54 2.67 -10.40
C SER A 172 3.02 2.49 -10.73
N THR A 173 3.68 1.55 -10.05
CA THR A 173 5.04 1.12 -10.38
C THR A 173 5.08 0.23 -11.63
N ILE A 174 3.94 -0.18 -12.17
CA ILE A 174 3.88 -1.01 -13.39
C ILE A 174 4.68 -0.41 -14.53
N HIS A 175 4.66 0.92 -14.71
CA HIS A 175 5.41 1.62 -15.74
C HIS A 175 6.93 1.48 -15.59
N ARG A 176 7.43 1.43 -14.35
CA ARG A 176 8.83 1.11 -14.08
C ARG A 176 9.11 -0.33 -14.47
N ASP A 177 8.23 -1.24 -14.08
CA ASP A 177 8.46 -2.68 -14.22
C ASP A 177 8.38 -3.12 -15.70
N ILE A 178 7.51 -2.50 -16.51
CA ILE A 178 7.49 -2.64 -17.97
C ILE A 178 8.82 -2.13 -18.56
N ARG A 179 9.23 -0.90 -18.21
CA ARG A 179 10.45 -0.29 -18.74
C ARG A 179 11.72 -1.07 -18.39
N THR A 180 11.73 -1.75 -17.25
CA THR A 180 12.87 -2.57 -16.80
C THR A 180 12.76 -4.05 -17.19
N GLY A 181 11.72 -4.44 -17.95
CA GLY A 181 11.50 -5.82 -18.40
C GLY A 181 11.08 -6.79 -17.30
N ARG A 182 10.68 -6.30 -16.14
CA ARG A 182 10.17 -7.15 -15.05
C ARG A 182 8.76 -7.67 -15.30
N VAL A 183 7.98 -6.94 -16.07
CA VAL A 183 6.63 -7.30 -16.52
C VAL A 183 6.60 -7.14 -18.03
N GLN A 184 6.15 -8.19 -18.73
CA GLN A 184 5.85 -8.13 -20.16
C GLN A 184 4.34 -8.01 -20.31
N LEU A 185 3.90 -7.05 -21.13
CA LEU A 185 2.52 -6.94 -21.57
C LEU A 185 2.26 -8.04 -22.58
N VAL A 186 1.29 -8.91 -22.32
CA VAL A 186 0.85 -9.99 -23.22
C VAL A 186 -0.40 -9.54 -23.92
#